data_0bb9c05c13ba3fdb2f46b5d6dcb5eef1
#
_entry.id   0bb9c05c13ba3fdb2f46b5d6dcb5eef1
#
_cell.length_a   1.000
_cell.length_b   1.000
_cell.length_c   1.000
_cell.angle_alpha   90.00
_cell.angle_beta   90.00
_cell.angle_gamma   90.00
#
_symmetry.space_group_name_H-M   'P 1'
#
loop_
_entity.id
_entity.type
_entity.pdbx_description
1 polymer ?
#
loop_
_entity_poly.entity_id
_entity_poly.type
_entity_poly.pdbx_seq_one_letter_code
_entity_poly.pdbx_strand_id
1 'polypeptide(L)'
;MPQYLAALMVVLLLGTVVSRVLLMRRTGTQAMHFGKLDKTDFLIPPVALFYFYTVFAADFGWPLANRQRFFQSTIVAWFGVALCLVGILILVLSLVSFGNSFRVGIDVEQPGRLVTTGVFAVSRNPIYVGFFVFLLGQLLVSPDWVPLIYLIAATALFHRQVLREEEFMRQRYGEEFSEYCHRVRRYV
;
A
#
# COMPACT_ATOMS: atom_id res chain seq x y z
N MET A 1 0.49 4.08 24.44
CA MET A 1 -0.81 4.20 23.74
C MET A 1 -0.68 4.33 22.22
N PRO A 2 0.03 5.31 21.61
CA PRO A 2 0.11 5.43 20.14
C PRO A 2 0.61 4.17 19.43
N GLN A 3 1.56 3.47 20.00
CA GLN A 3 2.17 2.25 19.45
C GLN A 3 1.16 1.11 19.28
N TYR A 4 0.35 0.82 20.30
CA TYR A 4 -0.70 -0.21 20.21
C TYR A 4 -1.76 0.12 19.15
N LEU A 5 -2.09 1.41 19.00
CA LEU A 5 -2.98 1.85 17.92
C LEU A 5 -2.32 1.67 16.56
N ALA A 6 -1.03 1.97 16.42
CA ALA A 6 -0.30 1.75 15.18
C ALA A 6 -0.23 0.26 14.82
N ALA A 7 0.01 -0.63 15.79
CA ALA A 7 -0.03 -2.08 15.60
C ALA A 7 -1.44 -2.56 15.18
N LEU A 8 -2.49 -2.05 15.84
CA LEU A 8 -3.88 -2.34 15.45
C LEU A 8 -4.17 -1.90 14.01
N MET A 9 -3.66 -0.74 13.59
CA MET A 9 -3.85 -0.25 12.22
C MET A 9 -3.15 -1.11 11.18
N VAL A 10 -2.02 -1.73 11.52
CA VAL A 10 -1.37 -2.72 10.66
C VAL A 10 -2.30 -3.94 10.46
N VAL A 11 -2.95 -4.42 11.52
CA VAL A 11 -3.95 -5.50 11.43
C VAL A 11 -5.16 -5.08 10.57
N LEU A 12 -5.66 -3.85 10.76
CA LEU A 12 -6.78 -3.32 9.98
C LEU A 12 -6.44 -3.17 8.50
N LEU A 13 -5.24 -2.70 8.18
CA LEU A 13 -4.74 -2.60 6.81
C LEU A 13 -4.73 -3.97 6.13
N LEU A 14 -4.16 -4.99 6.78
CA LEU A 14 -4.16 -6.35 6.23
C LEU A 14 -5.57 -6.92 6.12
N GLY A 15 -6.37 -6.76 7.16
CA GLY A 15 -7.77 -7.18 7.15
C GLY A 15 -8.53 -6.59 5.96
N THR A 16 -8.28 -5.31 5.64
CA THR A 16 -8.85 -4.64 4.47
C THR A 16 -8.42 -5.29 3.17
N VAL A 17 -7.11 -5.53 2.98
CA VAL A 17 -6.59 -6.15 1.76
C VAL A 17 -7.07 -7.60 1.63
N VAL A 18 -6.96 -8.40 2.70
CA VAL A 18 -7.37 -9.81 2.70
C VAL A 18 -8.87 -9.95 2.47
N SER A 19 -9.70 -9.15 3.14
CA SER A 19 -11.16 -9.20 2.95
C SER A 19 -11.54 -8.87 1.51
N ARG A 20 -10.86 -7.90 0.89
CA ARG A 20 -11.09 -7.56 -0.52
C ARG A 20 -10.73 -8.72 -1.45
N VAL A 21 -9.57 -9.36 -1.24
CA VAL A 21 -9.14 -10.54 -2.02
C VAL A 21 -10.14 -11.69 -1.87
N LEU A 22 -10.61 -11.96 -0.65
CA LEU A 22 -11.59 -13.01 -0.40
C LEU A 22 -12.95 -12.73 -1.06
N LEU A 23 -13.42 -11.48 -1.00
CA LEU A 23 -14.66 -11.07 -1.67
C LEU A 23 -14.55 -11.27 -3.19
N MET A 24 -13.43 -10.91 -3.79
CA MET A 24 -13.20 -11.10 -5.23
C MET A 24 -13.13 -12.58 -5.63
N ARG A 25 -12.51 -13.41 -4.81
CA ARG A 25 -12.50 -14.87 -5.04
C ARG A 25 -13.92 -15.44 -5.06
N ARG A 26 -14.81 -14.96 -4.18
CA ARG A 26 -16.22 -15.39 -4.14
C ARG A 26 -17.01 -14.99 -5.39
N THR A 27 -16.62 -13.90 -6.06
CA THR A 27 -17.25 -13.45 -7.32
C THR A 27 -16.64 -14.10 -8.57
N GLY A 28 -15.80 -15.14 -8.41
CA GLY A 28 -15.18 -15.87 -9.52
C GLY A 28 -14.03 -15.13 -10.20
N THR A 29 -13.59 -14.01 -9.62
CA THR A 29 -12.51 -13.21 -10.19
C THR A 29 -11.16 -13.60 -9.55
N GLN A 30 -10.16 -13.95 -10.37
CA GLN A 30 -8.81 -14.17 -9.86
C GLN A 30 -8.23 -12.81 -9.41
N ALA A 31 -8.18 -12.62 -8.08
CA ALA A 31 -7.77 -11.34 -7.48
C ALA A 31 -6.25 -11.17 -7.37
N MET A 32 -5.47 -12.23 -7.56
CA MET A 32 -4.02 -12.22 -7.37
C MET A 32 -3.32 -12.89 -8.56
N HIS A 33 -2.43 -12.13 -9.21
CA HIS A 33 -1.59 -12.58 -10.31
C HIS A 33 -0.10 -12.41 -9.95
N PHE A 34 0.31 -13.01 -8.81
CA PHE A 34 1.73 -12.98 -8.40
C PHE A 34 2.61 -13.79 -9.38
N GLY A 35 3.77 -13.22 -9.73
CA GLY A 35 4.82 -13.93 -10.45
C GLY A 35 4.63 -14.05 -11.97
N LYS A 36 3.54 -13.57 -12.56
CA LYS A 36 3.36 -13.58 -14.02
C LYS A 36 4.23 -12.53 -14.74
N LEU A 37 4.52 -11.41 -14.08
CA LEU A 37 5.31 -10.29 -14.62
C LEU A 37 6.63 -10.07 -13.90
N ASP A 38 6.71 -10.37 -12.62
CA ASP A 38 7.95 -10.24 -11.84
C ASP A 38 8.17 -11.48 -10.96
N LYS A 39 9.32 -12.16 -11.19
CA LYS A 39 9.73 -13.30 -10.36
C LYS A 39 10.03 -12.90 -8.91
N THR A 40 10.15 -11.59 -8.61
CA THR A 40 10.41 -11.09 -7.26
C THR A 40 9.14 -10.89 -6.43
N ASP A 41 7.94 -10.99 -7.02
CA ASP A 41 6.66 -10.83 -6.32
C ASP A 41 6.47 -11.84 -5.17
N PHE A 42 7.13 -13.02 -5.24
CA PHE A 42 7.08 -14.01 -4.17
C PHE A 42 7.73 -13.54 -2.86
N LEU A 43 8.56 -12.49 -2.91
CA LEU A 43 9.18 -11.89 -1.72
C LEU A 43 8.22 -10.98 -0.96
N ILE A 44 7.13 -10.50 -1.57
CA ILE A 44 6.18 -9.57 -0.95
C ILE A 44 5.56 -10.16 0.33
N PRO A 45 4.99 -11.39 0.35
CA PRO A 45 4.43 -11.96 1.57
C PRO A 45 5.43 -12.12 2.72
N PRO A 46 6.63 -12.71 2.54
CA PRO A 46 7.57 -12.85 3.65
C PRO A 46 8.10 -11.50 4.16
N VAL A 47 8.33 -10.52 3.28
CA VAL A 47 8.73 -9.16 3.68
C VAL A 47 7.61 -8.48 4.47
N ALA A 48 6.36 -8.61 4.06
CA ALA A 48 5.21 -8.08 4.80
C ALA A 48 5.08 -8.76 6.18
N LEU A 49 5.19 -10.09 6.26
CA LEU A 49 5.15 -10.83 7.53
C LEU A 49 6.28 -10.43 8.47
N PHE A 50 7.51 -10.23 7.95
CA PHE A 50 8.62 -9.75 8.73
C PHE A 50 8.39 -8.32 9.25
N TYR A 51 7.81 -7.44 8.45
CA TYR A 51 7.39 -6.11 8.90
C TYR A 51 6.39 -6.20 10.06
N PHE A 52 5.37 -7.06 9.95
CA PHE A 52 4.44 -7.36 11.04
C PHE A 52 5.17 -7.75 12.30
N TYR A 53 6.00 -8.79 12.19
CA TYR A 53 6.79 -9.25 13.32
C TYR A 53 7.56 -8.10 13.98
N THR A 54 8.20 -7.24 13.21
CA THR A 54 9.01 -6.13 13.75
C THR A 54 8.18 -5.07 14.46
N VAL A 55 6.97 -4.76 13.97
CA VAL A 55 6.04 -3.82 14.63
C VAL A 55 5.58 -4.41 15.96
N PHE A 56 5.10 -5.66 15.97
CA PHE A 56 4.62 -6.31 17.18
C PHE A 56 5.75 -6.56 18.18
N ALA A 57 6.93 -6.97 17.72
CA ALA A 57 8.08 -7.18 18.59
C ALA A 57 8.46 -5.92 19.36
N ALA A 58 8.38 -4.75 18.70
CA ALA A 58 8.67 -3.46 19.34
C ALA A 58 7.68 -3.09 20.43
N ASP A 59 6.40 -3.46 20.25
CA ASP A 59 5.31 -3.08 21.15
C ASP A 59 5.15 -4.07 22.33
N PHE A 60 5.45 -5.35 22.11
CA PHE A 60 5.29 -6.41 23.09
C PHE A 60 6.60 -6.90 23.72
N GLY A 61 7.72 -6.24 23.43
CA GLY A 61 9.01 -6.57 24.03
C GLY A 61 9.58 -7.92 23.59
N TRP A 62 9.26 -8.39 22.38
CA TRP A 62 9.79 -9.64 21.83
C TRP A 62 11.27 -9.53 21.42
N PRO A 63 11.95 -10.66 21.16
CA PRO A 63 13.30 -10.63 20.62
C PRO A 63 13.41 -9.71 19.41
N LEU A 64 14.48 -8.94 19.28
CA LEU A 64 14.71 -7.84 18.34
C LEU A 64 13.97 -6.52 18.70
N ALA A 65 13.30 -6.44 19.86
CA ALA A 65 12.58 -5.25 20.30
C ALA A 65 13.52 -4.12 20.78
N ASN A 66 14.74 -4.44 21.19
CA ASN A 66 15.70 -3.44 21.74
C ASN A 66 16.31 -2.60 20.60
N ARG A 67 15.49 -1.76 19.97
CA ARG A 67 15.87 -0.89 18.87
C ARG A 67 16.07 0.53 19.37
N GLN A 68 17.18 1.15 18.95
CA GLN A 68 17.46 2.54 19.28
C GLN A 68 16.54 3.44 18.47
N ARG A 69 15.66 4.17 19.17
CA ARG A 69 14.83 5.21 18.56
C ARG A 69 15.63 6.47 18.31
N PHE A 70 15.39 7.13 17.19
CA PHE A 70 16.03 8.41 16.84
C PHE A 70 15.63 9.52 17.79
N PHE A 71 14.35 9.51 18.20
CA PHE A 71 13.76 10.45 19.16
C PHE A 71 12.52 9.84 19.82
N GLN A 72 12.04 10.51 20.88
CA GLN A 72 10.79 10.15 21.56
C GLN A 72 9.95 11.41 21.72
N SER A 73 8.80 11.44 21.06
CA SER A 73 7.83 12.52 21.15
C SER A 73 6.41 11.99 21.06
N THR A 74 5.63 12.19 22.11
CA THR A 74 4.24 11.75 22.15
C THR A 74 3.39 12.48 21.09
N ILE A 75 3.66 13.76 20.84
CA ILE A 75 2.94 14.58 19.84
C ILE A 75 3.20 14.01 18.45
N VAL A 76 4.46 13.76 18.12
CA VAL A 76 4.85 13.18 16.81
C VAL A 76 4.26 11.78 16.63
N ALA A 77 4.23 10.98 17.69
CA ALA A 77 3.62 9.64 17.63
C ALA A 77 2.10 9.70 17.37
N TRP A 78 1.37 10.62 17.97
CA TRP A 78 -0.06 10.83 17.68
C TRP A 78 -0.30 11.34 16.26
N PHE A 79 0.56 12.22 15.77
CA PHE A 79 0.52 12.64 14.36
C PHE A 79 0.77 11.44 13.43
N GLY A 80 1.70 10.55 13.77
CA GLY A 80 1.93 9.29 13.07
C GLY A 80 0.69 8.41 13.02
N VAL A 81 -0.04 8.27 14.15
CA VAL A 81 -1.32 7.55 14.20
C VAL A 81 -2.35 8.17 13.25
N ALA A 82 -2.46 9.49 13.23
CA ALA A 82 -3.36 10.19 12.31
C ALA A 82 -3.00 9.92 10.84
N LEU A 83 -1.71 9.94 10.49
CA LEU A 83 -1.26 9.56 9.14
C LEU A 83 -1.58 8.11 8.79
N CYS A 84 -1.44 7.16 9.72
CA CYS A 84 -1.85 5.78 9.49
C CYS A 84 -3.34 5.67 9.14
N LEU A 85 -4.20 6.40 9.86
CA LEU A 85 -5.64 6.47 9.56
C LEU A 85 -5.91 7.03 8.17
N VAL A 86 -5.26 8.14 7.82
CA VAL A 86 -5.37 8.76 6.49
C VAL A 86 -4.93 7.77 5.40
N GLY A 87 -3.79 7.07 5.59
CA GLY A 87 -3.31 6.06 4.67
C GLY A 87 -4.30 4.94 4.45
N ILE A 88 -4.89 4.38 5.53
CA ILE A 88 -5.95 3.36 5.45
C ILE A 88 -7.17 3.91 4.71
N LEU A 89 -7.60 5.13 5.01
CA LEU A 89 -8.75 5.75 4.35
C LEU A 89 -8.54 5.88 2.85
N ILE A 90 -7.36 6.36 2.42
CA ILE A 90 -7.01 6.44 0.99
C ILE A 90 -7.05 5.05 0.35
N LEU A 91 -6.52 4.03 1.02
CA LEU A 91 -6.56 2.64 0.54
C LEU A 91 -7.99 2.11 0.40
N VAL A 92 -8.83 2.28 1.41
CA VAL A 92 -10.24 1.85 1.37
C VAL A 92 -10.99 2.55 0.23
N LEU A 93 -10.84 3.88 0.11
CA LEU A 93 -11.46 4.64 -0.98
C LEU A 93 -10.96 4.18 -2.36
N SER A 94 -9.67 3.83 -2.48
CA SER A 94 -9.10 3.29 -3.71
C SER A 94 -9.73 1.94 -4.07
N LEU A 95 -9.84 1.03 -3.09
CA LEU A 95 -10.45 -0.29 -3.29
C LEU A 95 -11.94 -0.19 -3.66
N VAL A 96 -12.66 0.76 -3.07
CA VAL A 96 -14.06 1.04 -3.40
C VAL A 96 -14.17 1.62 -4.82
N SER A 97 -13.34 2.60 -5.17
CA SER A 97 -13.34 3.23 -6.49
C SER A 97 -12.96 2.26 -7.61
N PHE A 98 -12.10 1.29 -7.35
CA PHE A 98 -11.80 0.21 -8.30
C PHE A 98 -13.00 -0.70 -8.58
N GLY A 99 -13.90 -0.86 -7.62
CA GLY A 99 -15.05 -1.75 -7.77
C GLY A 99 -14.64 -3.15 -8.24
N ASN A 100 -15.31 -3.65 -9.28
CA ASN A 100 -15.03 -4.98 -9.86
C ASN A 100 -13.78 -5.00 -10.76
N SER A 101 -13.17 -3.85 -11.06
CA SER A 101 -11.95 -3.75 -11.87
C SER A 101 -10.67 -3.93 -11.06
N PHE A 102 -10.78 -4.05 -9.70
CA PHE A 102 -9.60 -4.23 -8.84
C PHE A 102 -8.91 -5.58 -9.12
N ARG A 103 -7.60 -5.52 -9.29
CA ARG A 103 -6.69 -6.69 -9.36
C ARG A 103 -5.43 -6.37 -8.57
N VAL A 104 -4.87 -7.37 -7.90
CA VAL A 104 -3.53 -7.28 -7.33
C VAL A 104 -2.55 -7.78 -8.38
N GLY A 105 -1.74 -6.89 -8.92
CA GLY A 105 -0.89 -7.14 -10.09
C GLY A 105 -1.60 -6.82 -11.41
N ILE A 106 -0.86 -6.95 -12.51
CA ILE A 106 -1.35 -6.65 -13.85
C ILE A 106 -2.06 -7.88 -14.43
N ASP A 107 -3.37 -7.77 -14.68
CA ASP A 107 -4.13 -8.80 -15.40
C ASP A 107 -4.02 -8.56 -16.90
N VAL A 108 -3.17 -9.36 -17.56
CA VAL A 108 -2.93 -9.24 -19.00
C VAL A 108 -4.06 -9.89 -19.82
N GLU A 109 -4.74 -10.91 -19.26
CA GLU A 109 -5.73 -11.70 -19.98
C GLU A 109 -7.11 -11.03 -20.03
N GLN A 110 -7.50 -10.37 -18.91
CA GLN A 110 -8.79 -9.71 -18.80
C GLN A 110 -8.65 -8.33 -18.13
N PRO A 111 -7.97 -7.37 -18.78
CA PRO A 111 -7.87 -6.02 -18.25
C PRO A 111 -9.28 -5.40 -18.22
N GLY A 112 -9.69 -4.91 -17.05
CA GLY A 112 -10.96 -4.22 -16.86
C GLY A 112 -11.03 -2.88 -17.63
N ARG A 113 -12.07 -2.08 -17.39
CA ARG A 113 -12.13 -0.70 -17.89
C ARG A 113 -11.13 0.18 -17.14
N LEU A 114 -10.57 1.20 -17.80
CA LEU A 114 -9.76 2.22 -17.15
C LEU A 114 -10.60 2.95 -16.10
N VAL A 115 -10.15 2.94 -14.85
CA VAL A 115 -10.84 3.64 -13.75
C VAL A 115 -10.19 5.01 -13.57
N THR A 116 -10.97 6.07 -13.82
CA THR A 116 -10.51 7.47 -13.76
C THR A 116 -11.34 8.33 -12.79
N THR A 117 -12.27 7.70 -12.06
CA THR A 117 -13.23 8.37 -11.16
C THR A 117 -12.93 8.13 -9.69
N GLY A 118 -13.64 8.82 -8.80
CA GLY A 118 -13.39 8.74 -7.36
C GLY A 118 -11.99 9.27 -7.01
N VAL A 119 -11.24 8.55 -6.19
CA VAL A 119 -9.87 8.96 -5.81
C VAL A 119 -8.88 8.93 -6.99
N PHE A 120 -9.21 8.21 -8.07
CA PHE A 120 -8.42 8.19 -9.31
C PHE A 120 -8.58 9.47 -10.13
N ALA A 121 -9.53 10.33 -9.81
CA ALA A 121 -9.60 11.68 -10.38
C ALA A 121 -8.57 12.65 -9.75
N VAL A 122 -7.98 12.29 -8.61
CA VAL A 122 -6.98 13.11 -7.88
C VAL A 122 -5.58 12.57 -8.07
N SER A 123 -5.42 11.25 -8.03
CA SER A 123 -4.14 10.56 -8.21
C SER A 123 -4.33 9.36 -9.12
N ARG A 124 -3.37 9.11 -10.02
CA ARG A 124 -3.40 7.88 -10.84
C ARG A 124 -3.06 6.63 -10.05
N ASN A 125 -2.37 6.80 -8.92
CA ASN A 125 -1.84 5.71 -8.11
C ASN A 125 -2.19 5.86 -6.61
N PRO A 126 -3.47 6.06 -6.26
CA PRO A 126 -3.86 6.40 -4.89
C PRO A 126 -3.57 5.27 -3.89
N ILE A 127 -3.58 4.01 -4.32
CA ILE A 127 -3.20 2.87 -3.47
C ILE A 127 -1.77 3.03 -2.96
N TYR A 128 -0.81 3.35 -3.84
CA TYR A 128 0.59 3.53 -3.48
C TYR A 128 0.80 4.78 -2.61
N VAL A 129 0.04 5.85 -2.85
CA VAL A 129 0.00 7.02 -1.96
C VAL A 129 -0.49 6.63 -0.57
N GLY A 130 -1.56 5.85 -0.46
CA GLY A 130 -2.08 5.35 0.81
C GLY A 130 -1.06 4.52 1.59
N PHE A 131 -0.37 3.60 0.92
CA PHE A 131 0.71 2.81 1.53
C PHE A 131 1.87 3.68 1.99
N PHE A 132 2.31 4.67 1.18
CA PHE A 132 3.38 5.59 1.56
C PHE A 132 3.02 6.40 2.80
N VAL A 133 1.82 6.99 2.84
CA VAL A 133 1.32 7.76 3.98
C VAL A 133 1.22 6.88 5.23
N PHE A 134 0.75 5.64 5.09
CA PHE A 134 0.68 4.68 6.17
C PHE A 134 2.08 4.34 6.74
N LEU A 135 3.04 4.01 5.90
CA LEU A 135 4.41 3.67 6.33
C LEU A 135 5.12 4.88 6.96
N LEU A 136 4.89 6.10 6.44
CA LEU A 136 5.37 7.32 7.07
C LEU A 136 4.77 7.50 8.46
N GLY A 137 3.47 7.25 8.63
CA GLY A 137 2.81 7.25 9.93
C GLY A 137 3.45 6.27 10.90
N GLN A 138 3.72 5.04 10.47
CA GLN A 138 4.39 4.01 11.27
C GLN A 138 5.81 4.45 11.70
N LEU A 139 6.57 5.07 10.81
CA LEU A 139 7.88 5.64 11.14
C LEU A 139 7.79 6.72 12.22
N LEU A 140 6.77 7.57 12.18
CA LEU A 140 6.61 8.62 13.19
C LEU A 140 6.15 8.07 14.56
N VAL A 141 5.43 6.95 14.59
CA VAL A 141 5.07 6.25 15.82
C VAL A 141 6.28 5.54 16.44
N SER A 142 7.07 4.88 15.63
CA SER A 142 8.28 4.15 16.04
C SER A 142 9.47 4.59 15.20
N PRO A 143 10.09 5.75 15.52
CA PRO A 143 11.16 6.33 14.71
C PRO A 143 12.48 5.61 14.96
N ASP A 144 12.68 4.51 14.25
CA ASP A 144 13.91 3.72 14.26
C ASP A 144 14.31 3.26 12.84
N TRP A 145 15.44 2.58 12.73
CA TRP A 145 15.99 2.15 11.45
C TRP A 145 15.08 1.19 10.67
N VAL A 146 14.30 0.35 11.36
CA VAL A 146 13.48 -0.66 10.69
C VAL A 146 12.35 -0.02 9.87
N PRO A 147 11.41 0.76 10.45
CA PRO A 147 10.39 1.46 9.65
C PRO A 147 11.00 2.41 8.62
N LEU A 148 12.17 3.03 8.90
CA LEU A 148 12.84 3.88 7.91
C LEU A 148 13.30 3.09 6.69
N ILE A 149 13.96 1.96 6.89
CA ILE A 149 14.39 1.08 5.79
C ILE A 149 13.17 0.57 5.00
N TYR A 150 12.11 0.17 5.70
CA TYR A 150 10.86 -0.24 5.03
C TYR A 150 10.23 0.87 4.21
N LEU A 151 10.17 2.09 4.73
CA LEU A 151 9.65 3.25 4.01
C LEU A 151 10.45 3.51 2.73
N ILE A 152 11.79 3.52 2.81
CA ILE A 152 12.66 3.76 1.66
C ILE A 152 12.52 2.61 0.63
N ALA A 153 12.62 1.37 1.08
CA ALA A 153 12.52 0.20 0.21
C ALA A 153 11.15 0.10 -0.46
N ALA A 154 10.08 0.27 0.30
CA ALA A 154 8.71 0.25 -0.24
C ALA A 154 8.49 1.38 -1.25
N THR A 155 8.98 2.60 -0.97
CA THR A 155 8.86 3.73 -1.91
C THR A 155 9.55 3.42 -3.23
N ALA A 156 10.77 2.86 -3.19
CA ALA A 156 11.50 2.48 -4.40
C ALA A 156 10.79 1.35 -5.17
N LEU A 157 10.33 0.31 -4.47
CA LEU A 157 9.63 -0.83 -5.08
C LEU A 157 8.29 -0.40 -5.67
N PHE A 158 7.49 0.40 -4.95
CA PHE A 158 6.21 0.91 -5.43
C PHE A 158 6.38 1.83 -6.63
N HIS A 159 7.40 2.72 -6.60
CA HIS A 159 7.67 3.57 -7.75
C HIS A 159 8.01 2.75 -9.01
N ARG A 160 8.85 1.73 -8.87
CA ARG A 160 9.17 0.80 -9.96
C ARG A 160 7.91 0.08 -10.47
N GLN A 161 7.05 -0.38 -9.56
CA GLN A 161 5.80 -1.04 -9.91
C GLN A 161 4.84 -0.10 -10.64
N VAL A 162 4.67 1.12 -10.16
CA VAL A 162 3.86 2.16 -10.80
C VAL A 162 4.32 2.42 -12.23
N LEU A 163 5.62 2.52 -12.48
CA LEU A 163 6.13 2.73 -13.84
C LEU A 163 5.77 1.57 -14.77
N ARG A 164 5.82 0.33 -14.30
CA ARG A 164 5.44 -0.86 -15.07
C ARG A 164 3.93 -0.91 -15.34
N GLU A 165 3.12 -0.59 -14.34
CA GLU A 165 1.66 -0.53 -14.48
C GLU A 165 1.25 0.58 -15.44
N GLU A 166 1.87 1.76 -15.39
CA GLU A 166 1.60 2.85 -16.33
C GLU A 166 2.02 2.49 -17.76
N GLU A 167 3.14 1.79 -17.94
CA GLU A 167 3.56 1.30 -19.25
C GLU A 167 2.57 0.29 -19.84
N PHE A 168 2.13 -0.69 -19.02
CA PHE A 168 1.08 -1.62 -19.43
C PHE A 168 -0.23 -0.90 -19.79
N MET A 169 -0.66 0.07 -18.98
CA MET A 169 -1.87 0.85 -19.26
C MET A 169 -1.75 1.67 -20.54
N ARG A 170 -0.57 2.24 -20.82
CA ARG A 170 -0.30 2.96 -22.06
C ARG A 170 -0.43 2.06 -23.30
N GLN A 171 0.12 0.86 -23.23
CA GLN A 171 0.01 -0.12 -24.32
C GLN A 171 -1.44 -0.62 -24.50
N ARG A 172 -2.18 -0.74 -23.42
CA ARG A 172 -3.53 -1.33 -23.41
C ARG A 172 -4.63 -0.33 -23.79
N TYR A 173 -4.59 0.88 -23.23
CA TYR A 173 -5.64 1.88 -23.38
C TYR A 173 -5.24 3.04 -24.32
N GLY A 174 -3.99 3.10 -24.78
CA GLY A 174 -3.52 4.07 -25.79
C GLY A 174 -3.82 5.52 -25.45
N GLU A 175 -4.58 6.18 -26.32
CA GLU A 175 -4.92 7.60 -26.19
C GLU A 175 -5.77 7.90 -24.93
N GLU A 176 -6.71 7.02 -24.57
CA GLU A 176 -7.55 7.19 -23.37
C GLU A 176 -6.69 7.34 -22.11
N PHE A 177 -5.64 6.51 -21.98
CA PHE A 177 -4.70 6.61 -20.87
C PHE A 177 -3.82 7.87 -20.98
N SER A 178 -3.42 8.25 -22.18
CA SER A 178 -2.64 9.47 -22.39
C SER A 178 -3.40 10.73 -21.98
N GLU A 179 -4.67 10.86 -22.37
CA GLU A 179 -5.55 11.93 -21.94
C GLU A 179 -5.74 11.96 -20.41
N TYR A 180 -5.88 10.77 -19.81
CA TYR A 180 -5.95 10.66 -18.34
C TYR A 180 -4.66 11.17 -17.69
N CYS A 181 -3.48 10.84 -18.24
CA CYS A 181 -2.20 11.33 -17.74
C CYS A 181 -2.04 12.86 -17.83
N HIS A 182 -2.66 13.51 -18.81
CA HIS A 182 -2.66 14.96 -18.92
C HIS A 182 -3.52 15.66 -17.87
N ARG A 183 -4.58 15.01 -17.40
CA ARG A 183 -5.54 15.57 -16.44
C ARG A 183 -5.18 15.27 -14.98
N VAL A 184 -4.58 14.12 -14.71
CA VAL A 184 -4.34 13.62 -13.35
C VAL A 184 -2.85 13.32 -13.17
N ARG A 185 -2.29 13.77 -12.03
CA ARG A 185 -0.89 13.51 -11.69
C ARG A 185 -0.66 12.06 -11.28
N ARG A 186 0.62 11.62 -11.35
CA ARG A 186 0.99 10.25 -10.98
C ARG A 186 0.69 9.96 -9.53
N TYR A 187 0.99 10.88 -8.62
CA TYR A 187 0.77 10.70 -7.19
C TYR A 187 -0.20 11.76 -6.63
N VAL A 188 0.22 12.99 -6.51
CA VAL A 188 -0.62 14.11 -6.02
C VAL A 188 -0.28 15.39 -6.77
#